data_95752dacb476752090df027eb7ac13b5
#
_entry.id   95752dacb476752090df027eb7ac13b5
#
_cell.length_a   1.000
_cell.length_b   1.000
_cell.length_c   1.000
_cell.angle_alpha   90.00
_cell.angle_beta   90.00
_cell.angle_gamma   90.00
#
_symmetry.space_group_name_H-M   'P 1'
#
loop_
_entity.id
_entity.type
_entity.pdbx_description
1 polymer ?
#
loop_
_entity_poly.entity_id
_entity_poly.type
_entity_poly.pdbx_seq_one_letter_code
_entity_poly.pdbx_strand_id
1 'polypeptide(L)'
;YLWGASAEGEGILLYTLRCAGGREVRLSNAGAAVTGIFAAGADGRPEALTPVFETPEALLADYADRGKTLCANRYGFGQRIWQSRVETDRIVMELPAGDDGLPVMAVLFDLDDDGQFAVTHLARGATAAPFTMTTQLFWQGDWRPTLRTQEGPATDDGRFYPVEGWRQNILGEAARLDDPAAGRTIEILTSQPEIRIVRHDGQLALLCGDSRPTPLDDETLYCQKDVYRF
;
A
#
# COMPACT_ATOMS: atom_id res chain seq x y z
N TYR A 1 -15.35 -5.75 -11.06
CA TYR A 1 -16.47 -5.17 -11.83
C TYR A 1 -16.21 -3.71 -12.16
N LEU A 2 -16.94 -3.19 -13.15
CA LEU A 2 -16.92 -1.76 -13.47
C LEU A 2 -17.52 -0.99 -12.29
N TRP A 3 -16.74 -0.07 -11.71
CA TRP A 3 -17.14 0.70 -10.54
C TRP A 3 -17.54 2.14 -10.92
N GLY A 4 -16.93 2.70 -11.97
CA GLY A 4 -17.23 4.02 -12.50
C GLY A 4 -16.38 4.35 -13.70
N ALA A 5 -16.23 5.64 -14.01
CA ALA A 5 -15.38 6.14 -15.07
C ALA A 5 -14.63 7.38 -14.63
N SER A 6 -13.42 7.59 -15.19
CA SER A 6 -12.66 8.83 -15.02
C SER A 6 -13.32 9.98 -15.79
N ALA A 7 -12.83 11.20 -15.57
CA ALA A 7 -13.28 12.38 -16.31
C ALA A 7 -13.03 12.25 -17.84
N GLU A 8 -12.04 11.48 -18.24
CA GLU A 8 -11.68 11.18 -19.63
C GLU A 8 -12.48 9.99 -20.20
N GLY A 9 -13.36 9.36 -19.39
CA GLY A 9 -14.19 8.21 -19.78
C GLY A 9 -13.50 6.86 -19.68
N GLU A 10 -12.34 6.75 -19.04
CA GLU A 10 -11.67 5.49 -18.78
C GLU A 10 -12.38 4.71 -17.67
N GLY A 11 -12.54 3.39 -17.86
CA GLY A 11 -13.23 2.54 -16.89
C GLY A 11 -12.46 2.41 -15.58
N ILE A 12 -13.10 2.76 -14.47
CA ILE A 12 -12.59 2.51 -13.12
C ILE A 12 -13.15 1.16 -12.65
N LEU A 13 -12.25 0.25 -12.34
CA LEU A 13 -12.58 -1.13 -11.95
C LEU A 13 -12.36 -1.31 -10.45
N LEU A 14 -13.23 -2.08 -9.82
CA LEU A 14 -13.09 -2.55 -8.43
C LEU A 14 -12.89 -4.06 -8.41
N TYR A 15 -11.88 -4.48 -7.69
CA TYR A 15 -11.51 -5.87 -7.46
C TYR A 15 -11.69 -6.23 -6.00
N THR A 16 -11.96 -7.50 -5.73
CA THR A 16 -12.04 -8.04 -4.37
C THR A 16 -11.24 -9.33 -4.29
N LEU A 17 -10.23 -9.34 -3.45
CA LEU A 17 -9.54 -10.54 -3.01
C LEU A 17 -10.19 -11.04 -1.73
N ARG A 18 -10.37 -12.37 -1.60
CA ARG A 18 -10.91 -13.02 -0.41
C ARG A 18 -10.12 -14.27 -0.09
N CYS A 19 -9.94 -14.55 1.19
CA CYS A 19 -9.37 -15.80 1.65
C CYS A 19 -10.34 -16.58 2.54
N ALA A 20 -10.01 -17.84 2.80
CA ALA A 20 -10.85 -18.77 3.57
C ALA A 20 -11.14 -18.27 5.01
N GLY A 21 -10.24 -17.46 5.60
CA GLY A 21 -10.40 -16.87 6.92
C GLY A 21 -11.36 -15.68 7.01
N GLY A 22 -12.14 -15.40 5.93
CA GLY A 22 -13.11 -14.30 5.91
C GLY A 22 -12.50 -12.91 5.79
N ARG A 23 -11.21 -12.81 5.46
CA ARG A 23 -10.54 -11.54 5.17
C ARG A 23 -10.84 -11.13 3.74
N GLU A 24 -10.98 -9.83 3.54
CA GLU A 24 -11.27 -9.25 2.24
C GLU A 24 -10.41 -8.01 2.01
N VAL A 25 -9.87 -7.88 0.80
CA VAL A 25 -9.17 -6.67 0.35
C VAL A 25 -9.83 -6.20 -0.94
N ARG A 26 -10.23 -4.93 -0.96
CA ARG A 26 -10.78 -4.26 -2.14
C ARG A 26 -9.73 -3.36 -2.76
N LEU A 27 -9.65 -3.39 -4.09
CA LEU A 27 -8.62 -2.72 -4.88
C LEU A 27 -9.26 -2.01 -6.06
N SER A 28 -8.71 -0.86 -6.44
CA SER A 28 -9.12 -0.16 -7.67
C SER A 28 -7.93 0.07 -8.60
N ASN A 29 -8.16 0.01 -9.90
CA ASN A 29 -7.19 0.41 -10.91
C ASN A 29 -6.99 1.93 -10.99
N ALA A 30 -7.83 2.74 -10.34
CA ALA A 30 -7.57 4.15 -10.14
C ALA A 30 -6.47 4.30 -9.07
N GLY A 31 -5.28 4.70 -9.50
CA GLY A 31 -4.12 4.87 -8.66
C GLY A 31 -3.49 3.57 -8.14
N ALA A 32 -3.87 2.39 -8.64
CA ALA A 32 -3.52 1.08 -8.07
C ALA A 32 -3.78 1.07 -6.55
N ALA A 33 -4.98 1.48 -6.15
CA ALA A 33 -5.31 1.81 -4.77
C ALA A 33 -5.94 0.64 -4.01
N VAL A 34 -5.66 0.56 -2.71
CA VAL A 34 -6.45 -0.22 -1.75
C VAL A 34 -7.66 0.62 -1.34
N THR A 35 -8.87 0.13 -1.59
CA THR A 35 -10.12 0.83 -1.30
C THR A 35 -10.82 0.32 -0.04
N GLY A 36 -10.27 -0.69 0.61
CA GLY A 36 -10.74 -1.22 1.88
C GLY A 36 -10.10 -2.55 2.24
N ILE A 37 -9.78 -2.74 3.51
CA ILE A 37 -9.33 -4.01 4.10
C ILE A 37 -10.32 -4.39 5.20
N PHE A 38 -10.74 -5.65 5.20
CA PHE A 38 -11.73 -6.18 6.13
C PHE A 38 -11.21 -7.47 6.78
N ALA A 39 -11.49 -7.61 8.06
CA ALA A 39 -11.31 -8.86 8.79
C ALA A 39 -12.61 -9.28 9.47
N ALA A 40 -12.71 -10.52 9.93
CA ALA A 40 -13.84 -10.96 10.71
C ALA A 40 -13.88 -10.21 12.05
N GLY A 41 -15.03 -9.58 12.35
CA GLY A 41 -15.33 -9.02 13.66
C GLY A 41 -15.58 -10.10 14.70
N ALA A 42 -15.75 -9.72 15.97
CA ALA A 42 -16.08 -10.63 17.05
C ALA A 42 -17.40 -11.39 16.85
N ASP A 43 -18.33 -10.82 16.08
CA ASP A 43 -19.60 -11.41 15.69
C ASP A 43 -19.53 -12.21 14.36
N GLY A 44 -18.34 -12.37 13.79
CA GLY A 44 -18.10 -13.05 12.51
C GLY A 44 -18.46 -12.23 11.27
N ARG A 45 -18.91 -10.98 11.43
CA ARG A 45 -19.17 -10.08 10.29
C ARG A 45 -17.91 -9.38 9.83
N PRO A 46 -17.80 -9.04 8.53
CA PRO A 46 -16.70 -8.25 8.04
C PRO A 46 -16.67 -6.88 8.73
N GLU A 47 -15.53 -6.52 9.31
CA GLU A 47 -15.29 -5.22 9.92
C GLU A 47 -14.13 -4.55 9.21
N ALA A 48 -14.31 -3.27 8.83
CA ALA A 48 -13.31 -2.51 8.12
C ALA A 48 -12.12 -2.14 9.03
N LEU A 49 -10.93 -2.47 8.60
CA LEU A 49 -9.67 -2.12 9.27
C LEU A 49 -9.08 -0.81 8.76
N THR A 50 -9.47 -0.42 7.53
CA THR A 50 -9.02 0.81 6.87
C THR A 50 -10.23 1.63 6.41
N PRO A 51 -10.07 2.92 6.05
CA PRO A 51 -11.12 3.67 5.36
C PRO A 51 -11.64 2.90 4.14
N VAL A 52 -12.94 2.94 3.95
CA VAL A 52 -13.60 2.28 2.82
C VAL A 52 -14.10 3.35 1.86
N PHE A 53 -13.71 3.23 0.59
CA PHE A 53 -14.20 4.09 -0.46
C PHE A 53 -15.37 3.41 -1.16
N GLU A 54 -16.56 4.00 -1.03
CA GLU A 54 -17.78 3.44 -1.63
C GLU A 54 -17.98 3.88 -3.08
N THR A 55 -17.31 4.96 -3.51
CA THR A 55 -17.38 5.48 -4.87
C THR A 55 -16.00 5.88 -5.39
N PRO A 56 -15.80 5.82 -6.73
CA PRO A 56 -14.52 6.28 -7.34
C PRO A 56 -14.25 7.75 -7.07
N GLU A 57 -15.29 8.60 -7.02
CA GLU A 57 -15.15 10.02 -6.76
C GLU A 57 -14.59 10.27 -5.35
N ALA A 58 -15.03 9.49 -4.35
CA ALA A 58 -14.52 9.58 -2.98
C ALA A 58 -13.03 9.19 -2.92
N LEU A 59 -12.61 8.14 -3.65
CA LEU A 59 -11.22 7.73 -3.75
C LEU A 59 -10.35 8.81 -4.40
N LEU A 60 -10.79 9.36 -5.54
CA LEU A 60 -10.04 10.38 -6.27
C LEU A 60 -9.95 11.70 -5.49
N ALA A 61 -11.02 12.08 -4.79
CA ALA A 61 -11.02 13.25 -3.92
C ALA A 61 -10.06 13.08 -2.72
N ASP A 62 -10.03 11.89 -2.10
CA ASP A 62 -9.10 11.60 -1.01
C ASP A 62 -7.63 11.64 -1.47
N TYR A 63 -7.34 11.17 -2.68
CA TYR A 63 -6.02 11.30 -3.27
C TYR A 63 -5.62 12.77 -3.47
N ALA A 64 -6.50 13.59 -4.02
CA ALA A 64 -6.24 15.00 -4.26
C ALA A 64 -6.02 15.78 -2.93
N ASP A 65 -6.74 15.41 -1.88
CA ASP A 65 -6.70 16.10 -0.60
C ASP A 65 -5.56 15.59 0.31
N ARG A 66 -5.31 14.30 0.38
CA ARG A 66 -4.47 13.69 1.41
C ARG A 66 -3.41 12.70 0.91
N GLY A 67 -3.44 12.31 -0.35
CA GLY A 67 -2.53 11.32 -0.93
C GLY A 67 -2.64 9.94 -0.26
N LYS A 68 -3.83 9.53 0.15
CA LYS A 68 -4.10 8.27 0.84
C LYS A 68 -4.15 7.04 -0.07
N THR A 69 -3.93 7.21 -1.35
CA THR A 69 -3.85 6.10 -2.28
C THR A 69 -2.49 5.43 -2.24
N LEU A 70 -2.45 4.14 -2.56
CA LEU A 70 -1.27 3.29 -2.43
C LEU A 70 -0.04 3.81 -3.18
N CYS A 71 -0.24 4.38 -4.36
CA CYS A 71 0.84 4.88 -5.23
C CYS A 71 0.95 6.41 -5.21
N ALA A 72 0.59 7.05 -4.10
CA ALA A 72 0.70 8.50 -3.95
C ALA A 72 2.17 8.93 -3.93
N ASN A 73 2.61 9.56 -4.99
CA ASN A 73 3.93 10.16 -5.07
C ASN A 73 3.90 11.44 -5.90
N ARG A 74 5.04 12.15 -5.98
CA ARG A 74 5.19 13.38 -6.75
C ARG A 74 4.89 13.26 -8.25
N TYR A 75 4.80 12.05 -8.79
CA TYR A 75 4.52 11.80 -10.20
C TYR A 75 3.03 11.63 -10.52
N GLY A 76 2.16 11.76 -9.52
CA GLY A 76 0.71 11.68 -9.71
C GLY A 76 0.20 10.29 -10.07
N PHE A 77 0.91 9.23 -9.74
CA PHE A 77 0.51 7.85 -10.07
C PHE A 77 -0.86 7.48 -9.52
N GLY A 78 -1.24 8.01 -8.36
CA GLY A 78 -2.54 7.77 -7.76
C GLY A 78 -3.72 8.38 -8.52
N GLN A 79 -3.49 9.34 -9.41
CA GLN A 79 -4.54 9.95 -10.24
C GLN A 79 -4.68 9.28 -11.61
N ARG A 80 -3.84 8.30 -11.93
CA ARG A 80 -3.86 7.60 -13.21
C ARG A 80 -4.73 6.35 -13.15
N ILE A 81 -5.34 6.01 -14.27
CA ILE A 81 -6.02 4.72 -14.44
C ILE A 81 -5.00 3.71 -14.93
N TRP A 82 -4.76 2.68 -14.13
CA TRP A 82 -3.80 1.63 -14.41
C TRP A 82 -4.46 0.53 -15.25
N GLN A 83 -3.73 -0.01 -16.20
CA GLN A 83 -4.13 -1.25 -16.85
C GLN A 83 -4.11 -2.37 -15.81
N SER A 84 -5.09 -3.26 -15.85
CA SER A 84 -5.21 -4.27 -14.81
C SER A 84 -5.60 -5.62 -15.39
N ARG A 85 -5.08 -6.69 -14.76
CA ARG A 85 -5.44 -8.06 -15.09
C ARG A 85 -5.55 -8.90 -13.83
N VAL A 86 -6.40 -9.91 -13.89
CA VAL A 86 -6.57 -10.92 -12.85
C VAL A 86 -5.72 -12.13 -13.25
N GLU A 87 -4.84 -12.54 -12.36
CA GLU A 87 -4.13 -13.82 -12.42
C GLU A 87 -4.77 -14.81 -11.43
N THR A 88 -4.29 -16.03 -11.35
CA THR A 88 -4.94 -17.09 -10.55
C THR A 88 -5.08 -16.72 -9.08
N ASP A 89 -4.07 -16.05 -8.52
CA ASP A 89 -3.91 -15.78 -7.09
C ASP A 89 -3.64 -14.30 -6.79
N ARG A 90 -3.67 -13.42 -7.80
CA ARG A 90 -3.31 -12.00 -7.64
C ARG A 90 -4.01 -11.09 -8.62
N ILE A 91 -3.99 -9.80 -8.28
CA ILE A 91 -4.32 -8.71 -9.19
C ILE A 91 -3.02 -8.01 -9.58
N VAL A 92 -2.80 -7.83 -10.87
CA VAL A 92 -1.66 -7.06 -11.40
C VAL A 92 -2.20 -5.78 -12.01
N MET A 93 -1.62 -4.66 -11.61
CA MET A 93 -1.90 -3.34 -12.17
C MET A 93 -0.63 -2.75 -12.76
N GLU A 94 -0.69 -2.29 -14.00
CA GLU A 94 0.47 -1.82 -14.78
C GLU A 94 0.24 -0.42 -15.30
N LEU A 95 1.29 0.38 -15.23
CA LEU A 95 1.36 1.67 -15.89
C LEU A 95 2.50 1.62 -16.89
N PRO A 96 2.21 1.68 -18.20
CA PRO A 96 3.24 1.67 -19.23
C PRO A 96 4.11 2.92 -19.14
N ALA A 97 5.31 2.87 -19.70
CA ALA A 97 6.14 4.05 -19.87
C ALA A 97 5.37 5.13 -20.64
N GLY A 98 5.39 6.34 -20.11
CA GLY A 98 4.80 7.49 -20.78
C GLY A 98 5.86 8.35 -21.46
N ASP A 99 5.40 9.32 -22.30
CA ASP A 99 6.27 10.32 -22.92
C ASP A 99 6.86 11.31 -21.90
N ASP A 100 6.43 11.21 -20.64
CA ASP A 100 6.87 12.04 -19.51
C ASP A 100 8.15 11.51 -18.81
N GLY A 101 8.81 10.50 -19.38
CA GLY A 101 10.03 9.92 -18.84
C GLY A 101 9.81 9.10 -17.57
N LEU A 102 8.61 8.61 -17.36
CA LEU A 102 8.30 7.69 -16.26
C LEU A 102 8.71 6.26 -16.61
N PRO A 103 9.19 5.47 -15.64
CA PRO A 103 9.48 4.07 -15.84
C PRO A 103 8.21 3.26 -16.10
N VAL A 104 8.34 2.10 -16.70
CA VAL A 104 7.28 1.07 -16.67
C VAL A 104 7.10 0.62 -15.23
N MET A 105 5.87 0.60 -14.75
CA MET A 105 5.57 0.20 -13.37
C MET A 105 4.52 -0.89 -13.32
N ALA A 106 4.63 -1.73 -12.29
CA ALA A 106 3.59 -2.68 -11.93
C ALA A 106 3.41 -2.74 -10.42
N VAL A 107 2.18 -2.95 -9.98
CA VAL A 107 1.83 -3.28 -8.60
C VAL A 107 1.09 -4.61 -8.60
N LEU A 108 1.60 -5.53 -7.80
CA LEU A 108 1.00 -6.85 -7.61
C LEU A 108 0.37 -6.90 -6.22
N PHE A 109 -0.86 -7.36 -6.16
CA PHE A 109 -1.64 -7.54 -4.94
C PHE A 109 -1.99 -9.01 -4.77
N ASP A 110 -1.55 -9.59 -3.67
CA ASP A 110 -1.77 -10.99 -3.30
C ASP A 110 -2.48 -11.06 -1.95
N LEU A 111 -3.45 -11.95 -1.80
CA LEU A 111 -4.03 -12.30 -0.50
C LEU A 111 -4.06 -13.83 -0.42
N ASP A 112 -3.27 -14.40 0.47
CA ASP A 112 -3.20 -15.85 0.66
C ASP A 112 -4.23 -16.37 1.67
N ASP A 113 -4.37 -17.69 1.77
CA ASP A 113 -5.32 -18.34 2.67
C ASP A 113 -4.95 -18.17 4.16
N ASP A 114 -3.70 -17.87 4.47
CA ASP A 114 -3.23 -17.56 5.83
C ASP A 114 -3.56 -16.11 6.22
N GLY A 115 -4.11 -15.31 5.30
CA GLY A 115 -4.51 -13.92 5.50
C GLY A 115 -3.34 -12.96 5.43
N GLN A 116 -2.31 -13.29 4.68
CA GLN A 116 -1.23 -12.36 4.37
C GLN A 116 -1.59 -11.57 3.11
N PHE A 117 -1.75 -10.27 3.26
CA PHE A 117 -1.92 -9.36 2.15
C PHE A 117 -0.56 -8.79 1.75
N ALA A 118 -0.10 -9.10 0.55
CA ALA A 118 1.16 -8.61 0.02
C ALA A 118 0.95 -7.58 -1.08
N VAL A 119 1.76 -6.53 -1.06
CA VAL A 119 1.85 -5.51 -2.09
C VAL A 119 3.27 -5.48 -2.61
N THR A 120 3.46 -5.76 -3.90
CA THR A 120 4.77 -5.71 -4.55
C THR A 120 4.77 -4.63 -5.62
N HIS A 121 5.65 -3.64 -5.45
CA HIS A 121 5.89 -2.59 -6.43
C HIS A 121 7.10 -2.94 -7.29
N LEU A 122 6.95 -2.85 -8.59
CA LEU A 122 8.01 -3.04 -9.56
C LEU A 122 8.11 -1.80 -10.45
N ALA A 123 9.35 -1.39 -10.78
CA ALA A 123 9.58 -0.38 -11.79
C ALA A 123 10.84 -0.69 -12.58
N ARG A 124 10.84 -0.37 -13.88
CA ARG A 124 11.97 -0.54 -14.79
C ARG A 124 12.06 0.60 -15.78
N GLY A 125 13.27 1.05 -16.01
CA GLY A 125 13.61 2.15 -16.90
C GLY A 125 14.24 3.32 -16.15
N ALA A 126 15.08 4.08 -16.83
CA ALA A 126 15.79 5.21 -16.25
C ALA A 126 14.85 6.33 -15.79
N THR A 127 15.19 6.96 -14.70
CA THR A 127 14.48 8.16 -14.20
C THR A 127 15.47 9.31 -14.04
N ALA A 128 15.05 10.51 -14.47
CA ALA A 128 15.87 11.71 -14.32
C ALA A 128 16.00 12.18 -12.85
N ALA A 129 15.17 11.65 -11.96
CA ALA A 129 15.09 12.04 -10.57
C ALA A 129 15.01 10.82 -9.65
N PRO A 130 15.38 10.96 -8.36
CA PRO A 130 15.24 9.90 -7.38
C PRO A 130 13.84 9.30 -7.37
N PHE A 131 13.77 7.96 -7.35
CA PHE A 131 12.53 7.21 -7.47
C PHE A 131 12.32 6.31 -6.25
N THR A 132 11.15 6.37 -5.67
CA THR A 132 10.69 5.42 -4.64
C THR A 132 9.18 5.29 -4.74
N MET A 133 8.68 4.13 -4.38
CA MET A 133 7.25 3.89 -4.13
C MET A 133 7.06 3.57 -2.66
N THR A 134 5.93 3.95 -2.11
CA THR A 134 5.62 3.76 -0.69
C THR A 134 4.21 3.23 -0.57
N THR A 135 4.05 2.12 0.12
CA THR A 135 2.73 1.63 0.52
C THR A 135 2.24 2.46 1.70
N GLN A 136 1.06 3.05 1.56
CA GLN A 136 0.43 3.85 2.61
C GLN A 136 -0.97 3.34 2.88
N LEU A 137 -1.13 2.64 4.00
CA LEU A 137 -2.43 2.19 4.49
C LEU A 137 -2.75 2.91 5.81
N PHE A 138 -3.91 3.54 5.87
CA PHE A 138 -4.43 4.15 7.09
C PHE A 138 -5.31 3.14 7.83
N TRP A 139 -4.96 2.85 9.07
CA TRP A 139 -5.68 1.93 9.93
C TRP A 139 -6.66 2.69 10.81
N GLN A 140 -7.92 2.23 10.86
CA GLN A 140 -8.97 2.79 11.69
C GLN A 140 -9.01 2.05 13.03
N GLY A 141 -9.12 2.78 14.15
CA GLY A 141 -9.18 2.20 15.48
C GLY A 141 -8.10 2.72 16.43
N ASP A 142 -8.06 2.19 17.64
CA ASP A 142 -7.07 2.57 18.69
C ASP A 142 -5.81 1.70 18.60
N TRP A 143 -5.18 1.72 17.42
CA TRP A 143 -3.98 0.94 17.15
C TRP A 143 -2.77 1.48 17.91
N ARG A 144 -2.05 0.57 18.57
CA ARG A 144 -0.81 0.81 19.30
C ARG A 144 0.36 0.27 18.50
N PRO A 145 1.16 1.12 17.85
CA PRO A 145 2.30 0.67 17.05
C PRO A 145 3.49 0.30 17.93
N THR A 146 4.11 -0.82 17.62
CA THR A 146 5.44 -1.20 18.08
C THR A 146 6.32 -1.36 16.85
N LEU A 147 7.34 -0.50 16.69
CA LEU A 147 8.24 -0.53 15.54
C LEU A 147 9.52 -1.28 15.88
N ARG A 148 10.01 -2.05 14.92
CA ARG A 148 11.33 -2.71 14.94
C ARG A 148 12.34 -1.79 14.30
N THR A 149 12.89 -0.86 15.07
CA THR A 149 13.86 0.14 14.60
C THR A 149 15.17 0.10 15.37
N GLN A 150 16.26 0.46 14.71
CA GLN A 150 17.60 0.49 15.30
C GLN A 150 17.75 1.59 16.36
N GLU A 151 16.95 2.65 16.28
CA GLU A 151 17.07 3.84 17.14
C GLU A 151 16.17 3.81 18.37
N GLY A 152 15.52 2.67 18.66
CA GLY A 152 14.55 2.54 19.76
C GLY A 152 13.14 2.97 19.37
N PRO A 153 12.27 3.31 20.34
CA PRO A 153 10.86 3.60 20.05
C PRO A 153 10.72 4.78 19.08
N ALA A 154 10.13 4.52 17.91
CA ALA A 154 9.80 5.57 16.97
C ALA A 154 8.61 6.41 17.45
N THR A 155 8.63 7.69 17.14
CA THR A 155 7.58 8.65 17.45
C THR A 155 6.96 9.22 16.18
N ASP A 156 5.76 9.78 16.29
CA ASP A 156 5.09 10.50 15.20
C ASP A 156 5.69 11.91 15.05
N ASP A 157 6.96 11.97 14.66
CA ASP A 157 7.71 13.22 14.44
C ASP A 157 8.00 13.47 12.95
N GLY A 158 7.41 12.66 12.08
CA GLY A 158 7.55 12.74 10.63
C GLY A 158 8.87 12.21 10.08
N ARG A 159 9.77 11.68 10.93
CA ARG A 159 11.03 11.08 10.47
C ARG A 159 10.84 9.65 10.02
N PHE A 160 11.73 9.21 9.13
CA PHE A 160 11.94 7.81 8.84
C PHE A 160 12.94 7.21 9.83
N TYR A 161 12.65 6.00 10.29
CA TYR A 161 13.46 5.23 11.22
C TYR A 161 13.99 3.98 10.53
N PRO A 162 15.31 3.71 10.59
CA PRO A 162 15.89 2.51 10.01
C PRO A 162 15.28 1.24 10.63
N VAL A 163 14.85 0.31 9.78
CA VAL A 163 14.31 -0.99 10.19
C VAL A 163 15.44 -1.84 10.78
N GLU A 164 15.19 -2.46 11.95
CA GLU A 164 16.16 -3.32 12.62
C GLU A 164 16.49 -4.56 11.77
N GLY A 165 17.79 -4.83 11.59
CA GLY A 165 18.23 -6.00 10.84
C GLY A 165 17.90 -5.98 9.35
N TRP A 166 17.50 -4.84 8.79
CA TRP A 166 17.19 -4.71 7.38
C TRP A 166 18.32 -5.22 6.47
N ARG A 167 17.95 -5.94 5.42
CA ARG A 167 18.83 -6.39 4.34
C ARG A 167 18.14 -6.21 3.00
N GLN A 168 18.86 -5.76 2.01
CA GLN A 168 18.33 -5.52 0.67
C GLN A 168 17.61 -6.77 0.11
N ASN A 169 16.42 -6.56 -0.42
CA ASN A 169 15.56 -7.59 -1.03
C ASN A 169 15.11 -8.73 -0.08
N ILE A 170 15.22 -8.53 1.24
CA ILE A 170 14.75 -9.49 2.23
C ILE A 170 13.62 -8.85 3.03
N LEU A 171 12.50 -9.56 3.14
CA LEU A 171 11.41 -9.16 4.03
C LEU A 171 11.85 -9.30 5.48
N GLY A 172 11.72 -8.21 6.23
CA GLY A 172 11.94 -8.17 7.68
C GLY A 172 10.70 -7.62 8.39
N GLU A 173 10.48 -8.03 9.62
CA GLU A 173 9.44 -7.43 10.47
C GLU A 173 9.82 -5.96 10.76
N ALA A 174 8.95 -5.04 10.35
CA ALA A 174 9.15 -3.61 10.54
C ALA A 174 8.30 -3.06 11.68
N ALA A 175 7.09 -3.58 11.85
CA ALA A 175 6.16 -3.12 12.87
C ALA A 175 5.12 -4.17 13.23
N ARG A 176 4.52 -3.94 14.40
CA ARG A 176 3.31 -4.60 14.89
C ARG A 176 2.33 -3.53 15.34
N LEU A 177 1.08 -3.68 14.96
CA LEU A 177 -0.04 -2.88 15.44
C LEU A 177 -0.93 -3.76 16.31
N ASP A 178 -1.18 -3.35 17.54
CA ASP A 178 -2.09 -4.04 18.45
C ASP A 178 -3.34 -3.16 18.69
N ASP A 179 -4.52 -3.75 18.54
CA ASP A 179 -5.80 -3.19 18.99
C ASP A 179 -6.30 -4.03 20.18
N PRO A 180 -6.01 -3.60 21.41
CA PRO A 180 -6.38 -4.36 22.60
C PRO A 180 -7.91 -4.45 22.82
N ALA A 181 -8.67 -3.48 22.31
CA ALA A 181 -10.12 -3.45 22.46
C ALA A 181 -10.80 -4.52 21.61
N ALA A 182 -10.30 -4.75 20.39
CA ALA A 182 -10.80 -5.78 19.49
C ALA A 182 -10.02 -7.11 19.58
N GLY A 183 -8.92 -7.16 20.36
CA GLY A 183 -8.05 -8.32 20.45
C GLY A 183 -7.34 -8.68 19.15
N ARG A 184 -7.04 -7.69 18.32
CA ARG A 184 -6.46 -7.87 16.98
C ARG A 184 -5.02 -7.42 16.94
N THR A 185 -4.29 -8.03 16.03
CA THR A 185 -2.89 -7.68 15.73
C THR A 185 -2.69 -7.64 14.23
N ILE A 186 -1.91 -6.66 13.77
CA ILE A 186 -1.40 -6.60 12.39
C ILE A 186 0.12 -6.59 12.46
N GLU A 187 0.75 -7.53 11.80
CA GLU A 187 2.20 -7.53 11.59
C GLU A 187 2.51 -6.94 10.22
N ILE A 188 3.53 -6.08 10.16
CA ILE A 188 3.98 -5.44 8.93
C ILE A 188 5.42 -5.85 8.67
N LEU A 189 5.61 -6.54 7.54
CA LEU A 189 6.93 -6.89 7.03
C LEU A 189 7.22 -6.07 5.79
N THR A 190 8.47 -5.63 5.64
CA THR A 190 8.88 -4.84 4.48
C THR A 190 10.26 -5.23 3.98
N SER A 191 10.48 -5.04 2.68
CA SER A 191 11.81 -5.07 2.08
C SER A 191 12.48 -3.69 2.04
N GLN A 192 11.81 -2.66 2.56
CA GLN A 192 12.32 -1.28 2.58
C GLN A 192 13.21 -1.03 3.80
N PRO A 193 14.21 -0.12 3.65
CA PRO A 193 15.18 0.15 4.72
C PRO A 193 14.60 0.90 5.91
N GLU A 194 13.51 1.63 5.72
CA GLU A 194 13.01 2.57 6.72
C GLU A 194 11.50 2.50 6.87
N ILE A 195 11.00 2.91 8.04
CA ILE A 195 9.59 3.02 8.37
C ILE A 195 9.30 4.35 9.07
N ARG A 196 8.13 4.92 8.82
CA ARG A 196 7.65 6.16 9.45
C ARG A 196 6.23 6.01 9.97
N ILE A 197 5.96 6.60 11.13
CA ILE A 197 4.60 6.75 11.67
C ILE A 197 3.98 8.04 11.11
N VAL A 198 2.72 7.98 10.74
CA VAL A 198 1.89 9.15 10.39
C VAL A 198 0.53 9.00 11.06
N ARG A 199 0.09 10.04 11.78
CA ARG A 199 -1.28 10.14 12.28
C ARG A 199 -2.01 11.26 11.55
N HIS A 200 -3.22 10.97 11.10
CA HIS A 200 -4.05 11.95 10.42
C HIS A 200 -5.53 11.66 10.72
N ASP A 201 -6.25 12.67 11.23
CA ASP A 201 -7.69 12.57 11.56
C ASP A 201 -8.05 11.33 12.40
N GLY A 202 -7.22 11.02 13.41
CA GLY A 202 -7.43 9.87 14.30
C GLY A 202 -7.09 8.51 13.70
N GLN A 203 -6.58 8.49 12.46
CA GLN A 203 -6.11 7.29 11.80
C GLN A 203 -4.58 7.18 11.92
N LEU A 204 -4.09 5.95 11.94
CA LEU A 204 -2.66 5.62 11.96
C LEU A 204 -2.23 5.06 10.61
N ALA A 205 -1.16 5.59 10.04
CA ALA A 205 -0.47 4.94 8.92
C ALA A 205 0.98 4.64 9.28
N LEU A 206 1.48 3.53 8.76
CA LEU A 206 2.88 3.19 8.75
C LEU A 206 3.35 3.17 7.30
N LEU A 207 4.35 3.99 6.99
CA LEU A 207 4.92 4.10 5.65
C LEU A 207 6.27 3.41 5.64
N CYS A 208 6.36 2.33 4.86
CA CYS A 208 7.62 1.67 4.56
C CYS A 208 8.23 2.33 3.31
N GLY A 209 9.51 2.71 3.35
CA GLY A 209 10.12 3.44 2.25
C GLY A 209 11.62 3.63 2.38
N ASP A 210 12.15 4.49 1.52
CA ASP A 210 13.54 4.96 1.53
C ASP A 210 13.53 6.49 1.52
N SER A 211 14.10 7.09 2.55
CA SER A 211 14.22 8.55 2.66
C SER A 211 15.33 9.13 1.75
N ARG A 212 16.19 8.28 1.19
CA ARG A 212 17.32 8.67 0.31
C ARG A 212 17.29 7.91 -1.02
N PRO A 213 16.17 7.97 -1.75
CA PRO A 213 16.05 7.26 -3.00
C PRO A 213 17.05 7.79 -4.04
N THR A 214 17.47 6.90 -4.93
CA THR A 214 18.32 7.24 -6.08
C THR A 214 17.50 7.20 -7.39
N PRO A 215 17.94 7.86 -8.46
CA PRO A 215 17.38 7.63 -9.79
C PRO A 215 17.52 6.16 -10.19
N LEU A 216 16.55 5.64 -10.94
CA LEU A 216 16.68 4.33 -11.57
C LEU A 216 17.53 4.47 -12.85
N ASP A 217 18.28 3.43 -13.18
CA ASP A 217 18.91 3.22 -14.47
C ASP A 217 18.11 2.20 -15.32
N ASP A 218 18.51 2.04 -16.57
CA ASP A 218 17.81 1.14 -17.51
C ASP A 218 18.01 -0.36 -17.18
N GLU A 219 18.99 -0.70 -16.38
CA GLU A 219 19.37 -2.09 -16.06
C GLU A 219 18.77 -2.55 -14.73
N THR A 220 18.50 -1.63 -13.84
CA THR A 220 18.02 -1.94 -12.48
C THR A 220 16.51 -2.16 -12.45
N LEU A 221 16.10 -3.30 -11.94
CA LEU A 221 14.70 -3.54 -11.55
C LEU A 221 14.50 -3.01 -10.12
N TYR A 222 13.70 -1.97 -9.98
CA TYR A 222 13.19 -1.57 -8.68
C TYR A 222 12.16 -2.61 -8.19
N CYS A 223 12.35 -3.11 -6.99
CA CYS A 223 11.43 -4.04 -6.35
C CYS A 223 11.26 -3.69 -4.88
N GLN A 224 10.03 -3.44 -4.47
CA GLN A 224 9.64 -3.27 -3.08
C GLN A 224 8.51 -4.23 -2.76
N LYS A 225 8.55 -4.88 -1.60
CA LYS A 225 7.46 -5.72 -1.11
C LYS A 225 7.13 -5.38 0.33
N ASP A 226 5.84 -5.18 0.59
CA ASP A 226 5.27 -5.04 1.91
C ASP A 226 4.23 -6.15 2.14
N VAL A 227 4.21 -6.72 3.34
CA VAL A 227 3.28 -7.78 3.72
C VAL A 227 2.59 -7.40 5.03
N TYR A 228 1.27 -7.48 5.02
CA TYR A 228 0.39 -7.23 6.16
C TYR A 228 -0.27 -8.55 6.56
N ARG A 229 -0.05 -9.00 7.81
CA ARG A 229 -0.66 -10.19 8.39
C ARG A 229 -1.71 -9.76 9.41
N PHE A 230 -2.95 -10.13 9.22
CA PHE A 230 -4.08 -9.72 10.07
C PHE A 230 -5.12 -10.83 10.24
#